data_b10a0cdae7397a92cefa0f46c2e4fcc1
#
_entry.id   b10a0cdae7397a92cefa0f46c2e4fcc1
#
_cell.length_a   1.000
_cell.length_b   1.000
_cell.length_c   1.000
_cell.angle_alpha   90.00
_cell.angle_beta   90.00
_cell.angle_gamma   90.00
#
_symmetry.space_group_name_H-M   'P 1'
#
loop_
_entity.id
_entity.type
_entity.pdbx_description
1 polymer ?
#
loop_
_entity_poly.entity_id
_entity_poly.type
_entity_poly.pdbx_seq_one_letter_code
_entity_poly.pdbx_strand_id
1 'polypeptide(L)'
;MIISHDLNEMMEQCSTLTVLRDGVIIDNIEKENFDPDDIKQKMVGREIKGHYYRVDNDGYSDEVVLKADCITTMESLLCFDLELHKQEILGIGGLSDCGMHTLGRALYGLDEIVDGEVVLPKTGVKIKNAQVAFRNSMGYVSKNRDTESLELNASIFANIASTGYDKNNIGPFILPWKEKAYVDKQIKALQIKCQNAYQPVRALSGGNKQKVVFGKWCADDADVLILDCPTRGVDIGVKAAMYQLIYDMKKQGKSIIMISEELPELMGMCDRLLIMRDGAVSGEFYRKDGYNDRELIERMI
;
A
#
# COMPACT_ATOMS: atom_id res chain seq x y z
N MET A 1 11.84 -20.49 -22.63
CA MET A 1 11.20 -20.67 -21.31
C MET A 1 11.25 -19.33 -20.61
N ILE A 2 10.09 -18.83 -20.15
CA ILE A 2 9.93 -17.60 -19.39
C ILE A 2 9.55 -18.01 -17.98
N ILE A 3 10.14 -17.38 -16.97
CA ILE A 3 9.76 -17.54 -15.55
C ILE A 3 9.34 -16.15 -15.06
N SER A 4 8.07 -16.00 -14.78
CA SER A 4 7.48 -14.74 -14.33
C SER A 4 6.37 -15.01 -13.32
N HIS A 5 6.00 -13.99 -12.57
CA HIS A 5 4.78 -13.99 -11.76
C HIS A 5 3.70 -13.06 -12.37
N ASP A 6 4.03 -12.39 -13.48
CA ASP A 6 3.06 -11.61 -14.25
C ASP A 6 2.23 -12.56 -15.13
N LEU A 7 0.98 -12.77 -14.72
CA LEU A 7 0.08 -13.69 -15.38
C LEU A 7 -0.35 -13.19 -16.75
N ASN A 8 -0.52 -11.88 -16.94
CA ASN A 8 -0.96 -11.30 -18.20
C ASN A 8 0.11 -11.52 -19.28
N GLU A 9 1.37 -11.20 -18.97
CA GLU A 9 2.51 -11.45 -19.86
C GLU A 9 2.60 -12.94 -20.24
N MET A 10 2.46 -13.83 -19.26
CA MET A 10 2.55 -15.27 -19.46
C MET A 10 1.42 -15.80 -20.35
N MET A 11 0.19 -15.33 -20.15
CA MET A 11 -0.97 -15.74 -20.93
C MET A 11 -0.89 -15.29 -22.39
N GLU A 12 -0.32 -14.13 -22.65
CA GLU A 12 -0.13 -13.61 -24.02
C GLU A 12 0.97 -14.35 -24.76
N GLN A 13 2.12 -14.56 -24.12
CA GLN A 13 3.35 -15.00 -24.76
C GLN A 13 3.53 -16.54 -24.77
N CYS A 14 2.89 -17.26 -23.87
CA CYS A 14 3.12 -18.70 -23.71
C CYS A 14 2.02 -19.55 -24.38
N SER A 15 2.42 -20.72 -24.90
CA SER A 15 1.51 -21.76 -25.38
C SER A 15 1.13 -22.76 -24.29
N THR A 16 1.99 -22.92 -23.27
CA THR A 16 1.76 -23.77 -22.11
C THR A 16 2.25 -23.08 -20.85
N LEU A 17 1.57 -23.27 -19.73
CA LEU A 17 1.95 -22.76 -18.42
C LEU A 17 2.17 -23.91 -17.44
N THR A 18 3.33 -23.91 -16.79
CA THR A 18 3.60 -24.80 -15.65
C THR A 18 3.50 -23.99 -14.37
N VAL A 19 2.52 -24.29 -13.54
CA VAL A 19 2.36 -23.65 -12.22
C VAL A 19 3.27 -24.33 -11.22
N LEU A 20 4.23 -23.55 -10.68
CA LEU A 20 5.18 -24.00 -9.67
C LEU A 20 4.88 -23.33 -8.33
N ARG A 21 4.78 -24.11 -7.25
CA ARG A 21 4.55 -23.60 -5.90
C ARG A 21 5.34 -24.39 -4.87
N ASP A 22 6.05 -23.68 -3.99
CA ASP A 22 6.89 -24.27 -2.91
C ASP A 22 7.85 -25.35 -3.45
N GLY A 23 8.36 -25.19 -4.70
CA GLY A 23 9.27 -26.12 -5.35
C GLY A 23 8.60 -27.34 -5.99
N VAL A 24 7.27 -27.40 -6.01
CA VAL A 24 6.49 -28.52 -6.60
C VAL A 24 5.68 -28.03 -7.78
N ILE A 25 5.63 -28.82 -8.85
CA ILE A 25 4.74 -28.59 -9.99
C ILE A 25 3.31 -28.94 -9.55
N ILE A 26 2.44 -27.94 -9.63
CA ILE A 26 1.03 -28.07 -9.25
C ILE A 26 0.19 -28.49 -10.45
N ASP A 27 0.44 -27.85 -11.61
CA ASP A 27 -0.31 -28.13 -12.82
C ASP A 27 0.48 -27.71 -14.07
N ASN A 28 0.11 -28.33 -15.23
CA ASN A 28 0.54 -27.95 -16.56
C ASN A 28 -0.70 -27.64 -17.39
N ILE A 29 -0.84 -26.40 -17.84
CA ILE A 29 -2.05 -25.89 -18.48
C ILE A 29 -1.72 -25.50 -19.92
N GLU A 30 -2.47 -26.00 -20.88
CA GLU A 30 -2.39 -25.61 -22.29
C GLU A 30 -3.15 -24.31 -22.53
N LYS A 31 -2.73 -23.51 -23.52
CA LYS A 31 -3.27 -22.17 -23.82
C LYS A 31 -4.81 -22.14 -23.97
N GLU A 32 -5.37 -23.20 -24.51
CA GLU A 32 -6.82 -23.36 -24.73
C GLU A 32 -7.61 -23.39 -23.40
N ASN A 33 -6.95 -23.75 -22.30
CA ASN A 33 -7.51 -23.88 -20.95
C ASN A 33 -7.04 -22.78 -20.00
N PHE A 34 -6.49 -21.69 -20.50
CA PHE A 34 -6.05 -20.58 -19.67
C PHE A 34 -7.25 -19.86 -19.06
N ASP A 35 -7.41 -20.01 -17.76
CA ASP A 35 -8.32 -19.25 -16.92
C ASP A 35 -7.50 -18.47 -15.88
N PRO A 36 -7.51 -17.13 -15.94
CA PRO A 36 -6.73 -16.31 -15.01
C PRO A 36 -7.01 -16.59 -13.54
N ASP A 37 -8.26 -16.86 -13.19
CA ASP A 37 -8.66 -17.05 -11.81
C ASP A 37 -8.29 -18.45 -11.30
N ASP A 38 -8.44 -19.48 -12.13
CA ASP A 38 -7.98 -20.84 -11.82
C ASP A 38 -6.45 -20.88 -11.67
N ILE A 39 -5.71 -20.23 -12.59
CA ILE A 39 -4.25 -20.16 -12.52
C ILE A 39 -3.80 -19.42 -11.25
N LYS A 40 -4.40 -18.27 -10.93
CA LYS A 40 -4.12 -17.55 -9.68
C LYS A 40 -4.37 -18.42 -8.44
N GLN A 41 -5.47 -19.15 -8.42
CA GLN A 41 -5.82 -20.06 -7.34
C GLN A 41 -4.77 -21.17 -7.17
N LYS A 42 -4.32 -21.77 -8.25
CA LYS A 42 -3.27 -22.80 -8.25
C LYS A 42 -1.92 -22.26 -7.79
N MET A 43 -1.56 -21.03 -8.20
CA MET A 43 -0.34 -20.36 -7.76
C MET A 43 -0.35 -20.06 -6.26
N VAL A 44 -1.47 -19.61 -5.71
CA VAL A 44 -1.62 -19.25 -4.30
C VAL A 44 -1.78 -20.46 -3.39
N GLY A 45 -2.42 -21.53 -3.88
CA GLY A 45 -2.54 -22.81 -3.18
C GLY A 45 -3.45 -22.84 -1.97
N ARG A 46 -4.17 -21.78 -1.75
CA ARG A 46 -5.33 -21.69 -0.84
C ARG A 46 -6.50 -21.24 -1.69
N GLU A 47 -7.71 -21.73 -1.41
CA GLU A 47 -8.87 -20.97 -1.83
C GLU A 47 -8.60 -19.54 -1.34
N ILE A 48 -8.53 -18.59 -2.26
CA ILE A 48 -8.65 -17.18 -1.91
C ILE A 48 -10.07 -17.14 -1.34
N LYS A 49 -10.16 -17.23 0.01
CA LYS A 49 -11.46 -17.13 0.68
C LYS A 49 -11.93 -15.70 0.46
N GLY A 50 -12.69 -15.49 -0.59
CA GLY A 50 -13.13 -14.20 -1.06
C GLY A 50 -12.58 -13.84 -2.42
N HIS A 51 -12.88 -12.65 -2.86
CA HIS A 51 -12.41 -12.11 -4.13
C HIS A 51 -10.98 -11.59 -3.99
N TYR A 52 -10.21 -11.60 -5.08
CA TYR A 52 -8.84 -11.09 -5.13
C TYR A 52 -8.76 -9.60 -4.77
N TYR A 53 -9.74 -8.84 -5.24
CA TYR A 53 -9.99 -7.45 -4.86
C TYR A 53 -11.29 -7.35 -4.07
N ARG A 54 -11.56 -6.18 -3.48
CA ARG A 54 -12.85 -5.91 -2.83
C ARG A 54 -14.00 -5.89 -3.86
N VAL A 55 -15.16 -6.38 -3.46
CA VAL A 55 -16.35 -6.44 -4.35
C VAL A 55 -17.46 -5.49 -3.95
N ASP A 56 -17.40 -4.91 -2.75
CA ASP A 56 -18.39 -3.97 -2.27
C ASP A 56 -18.23 -2.59 -2.95
N ASN A 57 -19.30 -1.82 -2.87
CA ASN A 57 -19.35 -0.41 -3.21
C ASN A 57 -19.60 0.44 -1.96
N ASP A 58 -19.15 -0.04 -0.79
CA ASP A 58 -19.26 0.72 0.46
C ASP A 58 -18.60 2.08 0.27
N GLY A 59 -19.38 3.13 0.52
CA GLY A 59 -18.92 4.50 0.38
C GLY A 59 -17.93 4.92 1.45
N TYR A 60 -17.69 6.20 1.50
CA TYR A 60 -16.91 6.88 2.53
C TYR A 60 -17.69 8.08 3.05
N SER A 61 -17.24 8.66 4.16
CA SER A 61 -17.86 9.83 4.78
C SER A 61 -17.47 11.11 4.04
N ASP A 62 -18.33 12.12 4.05
CA ASP A 62 -18.01 13.46 3.51
C ASP A 62 -17.02 14.25 4.38
N GLU A 63 -16.64 13.73 5.57
CA GLU A 63 -15.67 14.37 6.47
C GLU A 63 -14.26 14.33 5.85
N VAL A 64 -13.68 15.49 5.52
CA VAL A 64 -12.31 15.61 5.02
C VAL A 64 -11.32 15.45 6.17
N VAL A 65 -10.40 14.49 6.06
CA VAL A 65 -9.40 14.18 7.10
C VAL A 65 -8.00 14.67 6.75
N LEU A 66 -7.69 14.83 5.46
CA LEU A 66 -6.44 15.42 4.96
C LEU A 66 -6.77 16.31 3.77
N LYS A 67 -6.19 17.49 3.72
CA LYS A 67 -6.33 18.42 2.61
C LYS A 67 -4.97 18.95 2.18
N ALA A 68 -4.73 18.96 0.88
CA ALA A 68 -3.64 19.67 0.25
C ALA A 68 -4.24 20.85 -0.51
N ASP A 69 -3.78 22.07 -0.21
CA ASP A 69 -4.20 23.29 -0.85
C ASP A 69 -3.06 23.81 -1.75
N CYS A 70 -3.23 23.74 -3.06
CA CYS A 70 -2.33 24.29 -4.09
C CYS A 70 -0.85 23.99 -3.82
N ILE A 71 -0.52 22.71 -3.48
CA ILE A 71 0.86 22.36 -3.16
C ILE A 71 1.74 22.35 -4.40
N THR A 72 2.89 23.00 -4.30
CA THR A 72 3.94 23.06 -5.31
C THR A 72 5.22 22.48 -4.74
N THR A 73 5.90 21.64 -5.50
CA THR A 73 7.22 21.08 -5.16
C THR A 73 8.26 21.49 -6.20
N MET A 74 9.55 21.35 -5.86
CA MET A 74 10.64 21.68 -6.79
C MET A 74 10.66 20.78 -8.04
N GLU A 75 10.15 19.55 -7.95
CA GLU A 75 10.38 18.54 -8.97
C GLU A 75 9.22 18.37 -9.95
N SER A 76 7.98 18.24 -9.46
CA SER A 76 6.91 17.75 -10.35
C SER A 76 5.50 18.24 -10.07
N LEU A 77 5.21 18.85 -8.93
CA LEU A 77 3.87 19.32 -8.61
C LEU A 77 3.77 20.83 -8.79
N LEU A 78 2.69 21.28 -9.41
CA LEU A 78 2.39 22.70 -9.60
C LEU A 78 0.95 22.97 -9.19
N CYS A 79 0.76 23.61 -8.02
CA CYS A 79 -0.55 23.96 -7.45
C CYS A 79 -1.52 22.76 -7.45
N PHE A 80 -1.12 21.67 -6.79
CA PHE A 80 -1.91 20.45 -6.73
C PHE A 80 -2.87 20.49 -5.54
N ASP A 81 -4.16 20.27 -5.82
CA ASP A 81 -5.22 20.19 -4.82
C ASP A 81 -5.67 18.74 -4.59
N LEU A 82 -5.88 18.35 -3.33
CA LEU A 82 -6.38 17.05 -2.96
C LEU A 82 -7.15 17.10 -1.64
N GLU A 83 -8.25 16.38 -1.58
CA GLU A 83 -8.97 16.08 -0.35
C GLU A 83 -9.10 14.56 -0.17
N LEU A 84 -8.72 14.06 1.01
CA LEU A 84 -8.97 12.68 1.43
C LEU A 84 -10.10 12.68 2.45
N HIS A 85 -11.08 11.83 2.22
CA HIS A 85 -12.23 11.70 3.09
C HIS A 85 -12.05 10.56 4.10
N LYS A 86 -12.80 10.63 5.18
CA LYS A 86 -12.78 9.61 6.23
C LYS A 86 -13.30 8.27 5.70
N GLN A 87 -12.56 7.20 5.99
CA GLN A 87 -12.84 5.84 5.51
C GLN A 87 -12.79 5.70 3.98
N GLU A 88 -12.10 6.60 3.30
CA GLU A 88 -11.85 6.51 1.86
C GLU A 88 -10.57 5.71 1.58
N ILE A 89 -10.57 4.90 0.53
CA ILE A 89 -9.37 4.48 -0.19
C ILE A 89 -9.29 5.32 -1.46
N LEU A 90 -8.50 6.38 -1.43
CA LEU A 90 -8.23 7.24 -2.57
C LEU A 90 -7.07 6.67 -3.37
N GLY A 91 -7.31 6.28 -4.60
CA GLY A 91 -6.27 5.82 -5.51
C GLY A 91 -5.63 6.96 -6.28
N ILE A 92 -4.32 6.91 -6.42
CA ILE A 92 -3.56 7.84 -7.27
C ILE A 92 -2.76 7.00 -8.25
N GLY A 93 -3.05 7.21 -9.54
CA GLY A 93 -2.42 6.50 -10.65
C GLY A 93 -1.92 7.43 -11.73
N GLY A 94 -1.00 6.95 -12.55
CA GLY A 94 -0.40 7.67 -13.66
C GLY A 94 0.84 6.95 -14.16
N LEU A 95 1.52 7.52 -15.15
CA LEU A 95 2.83 7.02 -15.55
C LEU A 95 3.87 7.30 -14.45
N SER A 96 4.95 6.51 -14.41
CA SER A 96 5.94 6.55 -13.31
C SER A 96 6.54 7.93 -13.02
N ASP A 97 6.58 8.80 -14.00
CA ASP A 97 7.13 10.17 -13.94
C ASP A 97 6.06 11.27 -13.80
N CYS A 98 4.79 10.90 -13.65
CA CYS A 98 3.68 11.88 -13.53
C CYS A 98 3.67 12.69 -12.23
N GLY A 99 4.55 12.40 -11.26
CA GLY A 99 4.63 13.11 -9.97
C GLY A 99 3.85 12.45 -8.82
N MET A 100 3.18 11.31 -9.03
CA MET A 100 2.37 10.65 -7.98
C MET A 100 3.19 10.23 -6.75
N HIS A 101 4.44 9.83 -6.93
CA HIS A 101 5.32 9.46 -5.82
C HIS A 101 5.79 10.69 -5.02
N THR A 102 6.12 11.78 -5.71
CA THR A 102 6.43 13.08 -5.09
C THR A 102 5.22 13.59 -4.30
N LEU A 103 4.00 13.43 -4.84
CA LEU A 103 2.76 13.77 -4.13
C LEU A 103 2.65 13.01 -2.80
N GLY A 104 2.80 11.68 -2.82
CA GLY A 104 2.73 10.87 -1.59
C GLY A 104 3.76 11.31 -0.53
N ARG A 105 4.98 11.61 -0.96
CA ARG A 105 6.07 12.08 -0.09
C ARG A 105 5.79 13.48 0.45
N ALA A 106 5.32 14.41 -0.37
CA ALA A 106 4.95 15.76 0.04
C ALA A 106 3.79 15.77 1.04
N LEU A 107 2.74 14.97 0.82
CA LEU A 107 1.61 14.83 1.73
C LEU A 107 2.03 14.32 3.13
N TYR A 108 3.06 13.50 3.21
CA TYR A 108 3.62 13.03 4.48
C TYR A 108 4.69 13.97 5.06
N GLY A 109 5.14 14.98 4.30
CA GLY A 109 6.19 15.91 4.72
C GLY A 109 7.60 15.32 4.62
N LEU A 110 7.84 14.39 3.70
CA LEU A 110 9.18 13.88 3.34
C LEU A 110 9.86 14.75 2.30
N ASP A 111 9.09 15.36 1.40
CA ASP A 111 9.58 16.30 0.40
C ASP A 111 9.11 17.71 0.75
N GLU A 112 9.94 18.70 0.42
CA GLU A 112 9.66 20.10 0.71
C GLU A 112 8.57 20.65 -0.20
N ILE A 113 7.58 21.31 0.40
CA ILE A 113 6.53 22.07 -0.28
C ILE A 113 7.02 23.52 -0.37
N VAL A 114 7.18 24.01 -1.61
CA VAL A 114 7.66 25.37 -1.89
C VAL A 114 6.54 26.39 -1.73
N ASP A 115 5.31 26.03 -2.13
CA ASP A 115 4.12 26.86 -2.01
C ASP A 115 2.90 25.97 -1.74
N GLY A 116 1.89 26.53 -1.07
CA GLY A 116 0.72 25.78 -0.61
C GLY A 116 0.95 25.10 0.74
N GLU A 117 0.01 24.27 1.15
CA GLU A 117 0.08 23.59 2.44
C GLU A 117 -0.72 22.28 2.48
N VAL A 118 -0.28 21.36 3.36
CA VAL A 118 -1.04 20.16 3.72
C VAL A 118 -1.56 20.33 5.14
N VAL A 119 -2.85 20.12 5.34
CA VAL A 119 -3.54 20.35 6.61
C VAL A 119 -4.39 19.15 7.00
N LEU A 120 -4.47 18.88 8.30
CA LEU A 120 -5.47 18.02 8.91
C LEU A 120 -6.65 18.90 9.38
N PRO A 121 -7.78 18.95 8.65
CA PRO A 121 -8.83 19.97 8.90
C PRO A 121 -9.42 19.88 10.30
N LYS A 122 -9.56 18.68 10.85
CA LYS A 122 -10.11 18.44 12.19
C LYS A 122 -9.32 19.13 13.32
N THR A 123 -8.00 19.21 13.19
CA THR A 123 -7.10 19.76 14.21
C THR A 123 -6.48 21.10 13.79
N GLY A 124 -6.58 21.47 12.51
CA GLY A 124 -5.89 22.61 11.92
C GLY A 124 -4.37 22.46 11.83
N VAL A 125 -3.84 21.26 12.06
CA VAL A 125 -2.40 21.01 12.04
C VAL A 125 -1.91 21.00 10.59
N LYS A 126 -0.86 21.81 10.33
CA LYS A 126 -0.14 21.84 9.05
C LYS A 126 0.99 20.82 9.08
N ILE A 127 1.05 19.97 8.07
CA ILE A 127 2.09 18.94 7.90
C ILE A 127 3.32 19.60 7.26
N LYS A 128 4.30 19.93 8.08
CA LYS A 128 5.54 20.59 7.65
C LYS A 128 6.71 19.61 7.46
N ASN A 129 6.63 18.45 8.05
CA ASN A 129 7.64 17.40 7.97
C ASN A 129 7.08 16.06 8.48
N ALA A 130 7.77 14.97 8.20
CA ALA A 130 7.38 13.61 8.59
C ALA A 130 7.18 13.42 10.10
N GLN A 131 7.91 14.16 10.96
CA GLN A 131 7.74 14.06 12.40
C GLN A 131 6.38 14.62 12.85
N VAL A 132 5.91 15.71 12.24
CA VAL A 132 4.58 16.27 12.49
C VAL A 132 3.51 15.29 12.01
N ALA A 133 3.66 14.72 10.80
CA ALA A 133 2.75 13.71 10.26
C ALA A 133 2.62 12.51 11.22
N PHE A 134 3.74 11.93 11.63
CA PHE A 134 3.79 10.79 12.55
C PHE A 134 3.09 11.07 13.88
N ARG A 135 3.36 12.23 14.50
CA ARG A 135 2.73 12.61 15.78
C ARG A 135 1.22 12.86 15.67
N ASN A 136 0.72 13.06 14.46
CA ASN A 136 -0.70 13.25 14.17
C ASN A 136 -1.34 12.02 13.52
N SER A 137 -0.86 10.84 13.88
CA SER A 137 -1.44 9.54 13.46
C SER A 137 -1.47 9.33 11.96
N MET A 138 -0.45 9.82 11.24
CA MET A 138 -0.23 9.50 9.83
C MET A 138 0.86 8.44 9.69
N GLY A 139 0.70 7.54 8.71
CA GLY A 139 1.69 6.52 8.35
C GLY A 139 2.04 6.57 6.86
N TYR A 140 3.29 6.22 6.52
CA TYR A 140 3.78 6.20 5.15
C TYR A 140 4.51 4.90 4.83
N VAL A 141 4.02 4.17 3.85
CA VAL A 141 4.69 2.99 3.27
C VAL A 141 5.34 3.40 1.98
N SER A 142 6.68 3.36 1.94
CA SER A 142 7.44 3.78 0.76
C SER A 142 7.49 2.71 -0.33
N LYS A 143 7.49 3.15 -1.60
CA LYS A 143 7.80 2.36 -2.79
C LYS A 143 9.16 1.63 -2.67
N ASN A 144 10.13 2.26 -2.02
CA ASN A 144 11.49 1.74 -1.82
C ASN A 144 11.65 1.08 -0.45
N ARG A 145 10.89 -0.01 -0.24
CA ARG A 145 10.83 -0.76 1.03
C ARG A 145 12.19 -1.00 1.69
N ASP A 146 13.15 -1.52 0.94
CA ASP A 146 14.43 -2.02 1.46
C ASP A 146 15.40 -0.87 1.84
N THR A 147 15.21 0.33 1.31
CA THR A 147 16.08 1.49 1.56
C THR A 147 15.44 2.56 2.44
N GLU A 148 14.10 2.66 2.44
CA GLU A 148 13.42 3.75 3.14
C GLU A 148 12.53 3.27 4.30
N SER A 149 11.95 2.06 4.21
CA SER A 149 10.98 1.60 5.20
C SER A 149 11.56 0.65 6.24
N LEU A 150 12.66 -0.05 5.93
CA LEU A 150 13.22 -1.11 6.76
C LEU A 150 14.69 -0.89 7.08
N GLU A 151 15.04 -1.12 8.35
CA GLU A 151 16.43 -1.34 8.74
C GLU A 151 16.76 -2.84 8.55
N LEU A 152 17.34 -3.18 7.41
CA LEU A 152 17.54 -4.58 6.98
C LEU A 152 18.41 -5.41 7.90
N ASN A 153 19.40 -4.78 8.58
CA ASN A 153 20.31 -5.44 9.51
C ASN A 153 19.71 -5.58 10.91
N ALA A 154 18.71 -4.77 11.24
CA ALA A 154 17.99 -4.88 12.50
C ALA A 154 17.01 -6.06 12.48
N SER A 155 16.58 -6.47 13.66
CA SER A 155 15.62 -7.55 13.82
C SER A 155 14.21 -7.15 13.35
N ILE A 156 13.37 -8.13 13.07
CA ILE A 156 11.92 -7.93 12.84
C ILE A 156 11.32 -7.20 14.02
N PHE A 157 11.71 -7.60 15.24
CA PHE A 157 11.28 -6.99 16.49
C PHE A 157 11.58 -5.48 16.51
N ALA A 158 12.83 -5.08 16.26
CA ALA A 158 13.23 -3.67 16.28
C ALA A 158 12.53 -2.84 15.20
N ASN A 159 12.34 -3.41 14.01
CA ASN A 159 11.61 -2.73 12.93
C ASN A 159 10.14 -2.45 13.31
N ILE A 160 9.43 -3.46 13.83
CA ILE A 160 8.01 -3.28 14.19
C ILE A 160 7.87 -2.40 15.44
N ALA A 161 8.75 -2.55 16.44
CA ALA A 161 8.70 -1.77 17.68
C ALA A 161 8.98 -0.29 17.46
N SER A 162 9.72 0.08 16.42
CA SER A 162 10.19 1.45 16.20
C SER A 162 9.07 2.50 16.12
N THR A 163 7.89 2.16 15.63
CA THR A 163 6.72 3.05 15.54
C THR A 163 5.86 3.04 16.82
N GLY A 164 6.03 2.05 17.67
CA GLY A 164 5.24 1.87 18.89
C GLY A 164 5.88 2.39 20.17
N TYR A 165 7.04 3.02 20.11
CA TYR A 165 7.76 3.45 21.32
C TYR A 165 6.93 4.39 22.21
N ASP A 166 6.27 5.39 21.63
CA ASP A 166 5.47 6.35 22.38
C ASP A 166 4.24 5.72 23.07
N LYS A 167 3.74 4.61 22.53
CA LYS A 167 2.57 3.88 23.08
C LYS A 167 2.96 2.82 24.12
N ASN A 168 4.19 2.32 24.05
CA ASN A 168 4.67 1.23 24.92
C ASN A 168 5.52 1.71 26.09
N ASN A 169 5.68 3.02 26.28
CA ASN A 169 6.44 3.60 27.38
C ASN A 169 5.56 4.08 28.53
N ILE A 170 6.20 4.29 29.70
CA ILE A 170 5.66 5.05 30.84
C ILE A 170 6.69 6.10 31.18
N GLY A 171 6.40 7.35 30.82
CA GLY A 171 7.39 8.43 30.90
C GLY A 171 8.61 8.09 30.01
N PRO A 172 9.84 8.17 30.51
CA PRO A 172 11.05 7.89 29.73
C PRO A 172 11.39 6.38 29.62
N PHE A 173 10.59 5.49 30.18
CA PHE A 173 10.92 4.06 30.25
C PHE A 173 10.06 3.25 29.29
N ILE A 174 10.72 2.48 28.44
CA ILE A 174 10.08 1.45 27.60
C ILE A 174 9.82 0.22 28.46
N LEU A 175 8.62 -0.35 28.35
CA LEU A 175 8.24 -1.56 29.05
C LEU A 175 8.45 -2.79 28.17
N PRO A 176 9.51 -3.60 28.38
CA PRO A 176 9.88 -4.67 27.45
C PRO A 176 8.77 -5.70 27.21
N TRP A 177 7.94 -5.97 28.22
CA TRP A 177 6.84 -6.93 28.08
C TRP A 177 5.68 -6.39 27.24
N LYS A 178 5.39 -5.07 27.29
CA LYS A 178 4.38 -4.43 26.42
C LYS A 178 4.87 -4.41 24.98
N GLU A 179 6.11 -3.99 24.78
CA GLU A 179 6.76 -3.98 23.47
C GLU A 179 6.76 -5.38 22.84
N LYS A 180 7.12 -6.40 23.62
CA LYS A 180 7.08 -7.79 23.14
C LYS A 180 5.67 -8.23 22.77
N ALA A 181 4.68 -7.98 23.61
CA ALA A 181 3.28 -8.33 23.33
C ALA A 181 2.74 -7.64 22.08
N TYR A 182 3.12 -6.38 21.87
CA TYR A 182 2.80 -5.58 20.71
C TYR A 182 3.39 -6.17 19.42
N VAL A 183 4.69 -6.49 19.41
CA VAL A 183 5.36 -7.08 18.24
C VAL A 183 4.82 -8.47 17.94
N ASP A 184 4.66 -9.32 18.95
CA ASP A 184 4.12 -10.68 18.80
C ASP A 184 2.70 -10.66 18.20
N LYS A 185 1.87 -9.67 18.61
CA LYS A 185 0.54 -9.45 18.03
C LYS A 185 0.62 -9.17 16.54
N GLN A 186 1.53 -8.31 16.08
CA GLN A 186 1.67 -7.96 14.66
C GLN A 186 2.21 -9.12 13.83
N ILE A 187 3.23 -9.82 14.32
CA ILE A 187 3.77 -11.01 13.65
C ILE A 187 2.68 -12.05 13.42
N LYS A 188 1.82 -12.26 14.41
CA LYS A 188 0.71 -13.22 14.34
C LYS A 188 -0.39 -12.73 13.41
N ALA A 189 -0.83 -11.46 13.55
CA ALA A 189 -1.92 -10.88 12.76
C ALA A 189 -1.60 -10.87 11.26
N LEU A 190 -0.35 -10.51 10.91
CA LEU A 190 0.12 -10.45 9.52
C LEU A 190 0.68 -11.78 9.01
N GLN A 191 0.70 -12.82 9.87
CA GLN A 191 1.24 -14.13 9.52
C GLN A 191 2.66 -14.02 8.90
N ILE A 192 3.55 -13.25 9.57
CA ILE A 192 4.93 -13.08 9.12
C ILE A 192 5.67 -14.41 9.31
N LYS A 193 6.10 -15.02 8.20
CA LYS A 193 6.87 -16.26 8.22
C LYS A 193 8.33 -15.95 8.61
N CYS A 194 8.71 -16.24 9.85
CA CYS A 194 10.04 -16.04 10.40
C CYS A 194 10.41 -17.17 11.35
N GLN A 195 11.71 -17.40 11.59
CA GLN A 195 12.19 -18.37 12.59
C GLN A 195 11.92 -17.85 14.00
N ASN A 196 12.19 -16.56 14.23
CA ASN A 196 11.91 -15.85 15.47
C ASN A 196 11.91 -14.33 15.20
N ALA A 197 11.34 -13.54 16.12
CA ALA A 197 11.25 -12.09 15.99
C ALA A 197 12.60 -11.35 15.99
N TYR A 198 13.67 -11.99 16.47
CA TYR A 198 14.99 -11.37 16.62
C TYR A 198 15.90 -11.62 15.41
N GLN A 199 15.47 -12.40 14.41
CA GLN A 199 16.23 -12.54 13.17
C GLN A 199 16.27 -11.22 12.37
N PRO A 200 17.36 -10.94 11.61
CA PRO A 200 17.46 -9.76 10.80
C PRO A 200 16.47 -9.79 9.62
N VAL A 201 15.86 -8.63 9.33
CA VAL A 201 14.84 -8.50 8.26
C VAL A 201 15.38 -8.89 6.89
N ARG A 202 16.68 -8.68 6.62
CA ARG A 202 17.31 -9.09 5.36
C ARG A 202 17.18 -10.58 5.03
N ALA A 203 16.99 -11.42 6.04
CA ALA A 203 16.80 -12.87 5.86
C ALA A 203 15.39 -13.28 5.43
N LEU A 204 14.44 -12.33 5.36
CA LEU A 204 13.08 -12.57 4.92
C LEU A 204 12.93 -12.50 3.41
N SER A 205 11.94 -13.25 2.88
CA SER A 205 11.45 -13.05 1.51
C SER A 205 10.82 -11.67 1.32
N GLY A 206 10.73 -11.18 0.07
CA GLY A 206 10.13 -9.89 -0.25
C GLY A 206 8.73 -9.70 0.35
N GLY A 207 7.87 -10.69 0.25
CA GLY A 207 6.53 -10.64 0.82
C GLY A 207 6.51 -10.58 2.34
N ASN A 208 7.42 -11.27 3.05
CA ASN A 208 7.52 -11.16 4.51
C ASN A 208 8.13 -9.82 4.94
N LYS A 209 9.08 -9.26 4.19
CA LYS A 209 9.58 -7.90 4.41
C LYS A 209 8.44 -6.88 4.30
N GLN A 210 7.57 -7.02 3.27
CA GLN A 210 6.41 -6.13 3.12
C GLN A 210 5.46 -6.22 4.31
N LYS A 211 5.21 -7.42 4.82
CA LYS A 211 4.41 -7.62 6.03
C LYS A 211 5.04 -6.95 7.26
N VAL A 212 6.36 -6.91 7.38
CA VAL A 212 7.04 -6.16 8.45
C VAL A 212 6.79 -4.66 8.31
N VAL A 213 6.86 -4.10 7.09
CA VAL A 213 6.53 -2.69 6.85
C VAL A 213 5.09 -2.37 7.26
N PHE A 214 4.14 -3.20 6.85
CA PHE A 214 2.75 -3.03 7.30
C PHE A 214 2.62 -3.18 8.83
N GLY A 215 3.35 -4.11 9.42
CA GLY A 215 3.38 -4.31 10.88
C GLY A 215 3.78 -3.06 11.65
N LYS A 216 4.68 -2.24 11.13
CA LYS A 216 5.02 -0.94 11.71
C LYS A 216 3.79 -0.03 11.80
N TRP A 217 3.10 0.18 10.69
CA TRP A 217 2.03 1.17 10.58
C TRP A 217 0.66 0.69 11.05
N CYS A 218 0.34 -0.60 10.88
CA CYS A 218 -0.86 -1.19 11.49
C CYS A 218 -0.78 -1.17 13.01
N ALA A 219 0.42 -1.31 13.51
CA ALA A 219 0.70 -1.33 14.92
C ALA A 219 0.55 0.06 15.54
N ASP A 220 0.89 1.11 14.80
CA ASP A 220 0.82 2.49 15.31
C ASP A 220 -0.61 3.05 15.33
N ASP A 221 -1.59 2.31 14.83
CA ASP A 221 -3.00 2.72 14.80
C ASP A 221 -3.21 4.05 14.06
N ALA A 222 -2.42 4.28 13.02
CA ALA A 222 -2.50 5.49 12.21
C ALA A 222 -3.91 5.68 11.63
N ASP A 223 -4.45 6.90 11.69
CA ASP A 223 -5.76 7.24 11.14
C ASP A 223 -5.72 7.49 9.64
N VAL A 224 -4.61 8.05 9.15
CA VAL A 224 -4.34 8.31 7.74
C VAL A 224 -3.11 7.52 7.31
N LEU A 225 -3.24 6.75 6.24
CA LEU A 225 -2.15 5.94 5.68
C LEU A 225 -1.90 6.32 4.23
N ILE A 226 -0.66 6.58 3.89
CA ILE A 226 -0.19 6.76 2.51
C ILE A 226 0.60 5.52 2.14
N LEU A 227 0.11 4.77 1.16
CA LEU A 227 0.67 3.50 0.70
C LEU A 227 1.22 3.68 -0.72
N ASP A 228 2.52 3.87 -0.84
CA ASP A 228 3.18 4.05 -2.12
C ASP A 228 3.68 2.70 -2.65
N CYS A 229 3.05 2.18 -3.70
CA CYS A 229 3.27 0.87 -4.30
C CYS A 229 3.32 -0.27 -3.26
N PRO A 230 2.25 -0.45 -2.44
CA PRO A 230 2.28 -1.34 -1.28
C PRO A 230 2.50 -2.81 -1.63
N THR A 231 2.27 -3.21 -2.86
CA THR A 231 2.39 -4.61 -3.31
C THR A 231 3.54 -4.84 -4.28
N ARG A 232 4.41 -3.83 -4.49
CA ARG A 232 5.53 -3.93 -5.41
C ARG A 232 6.52 -5.02 -5.02
N GLY A 233 6.83 -5.89 -5.98
CA GLY A 233 7.83 -6.95 -5.79
C GLY A 233 7.44 -8.04 -4.80
N VAL A 234 6.13 -8.31 -4.67
CA VAL A 234 5.59 -9.42 -3.90
C VAL A 234 4.78 -10.36 -4.80
N ASP A 235 4.71 -11.64 -4.42
CA ASP A 235 3.96 -12.64 -5.16
C ASP A 235 2.43 -12.45 -5.05
N ILE A 236 1.68 -13.05 -5.98
CA ILE A 236 0.22 -12.92 -6.07
C ILE A 236 -0.48 -13.30 -4.76
N GLY A 237 -0.02 -14.32 -4.05
CA GLY A 237 -0.64 -14.74 -2.79
C GLY A 237 -0.43 -13.73 -1.68
N VAL A 238 0.71 -13.05 -1.66
CA VAL A 238 0.98 -11.95 -0.71
C VAL A 238 0.20 -10.71 -1.12
N LYS A 239 0.07 -10.39 -2.42
CA LYS A 239 -0.75 -9.27 -2.90
C LYS A 239 -2.19 -9.40 -2.39
N ALA A 240 -2.83 -10.57 -2.56
CA ALA A 240 -4.19 -10.82 -2.08
C ALA A 240 -4.32 -10.58 -0.56
N ALA A 241 -3.35 -11.05 0.23
CA ALA A 241 -3.36 -10.81 1.68
C ALA A 241 -3.18 -9.32 2.03
N MET A 242 -2.39 -8.57 1.26
CA MET A 242 -2.22 -7.12 1.44
C MET A 242 -3.51 -6.36 1.11
N TYR A 243 -4.19 -6.71 0.01
CA TYR A 243 -5.48 -6.09 -0.34
C TYR A 243 -6.52 -6.31 0.73
N GLN A 244 -6.62 -7.54 1.25
CA GLN A 244 -7.53 -7.83 2.36
C GLN A 244 -7.20 -6.99 3.59
N LEU A 245 -5.90 -6.86 3.92
CA LEU A 245 -5.45 -6.04 5.04
C LEU A 245 -5.81 -4.55 4.86
N ILE A 246 -5.55 -3.99 3.67
CA ILE A 246 -5.89 -2.60 3.33
C ILE A 246 -7.40 -2.37 3.47
N TYR A 247 -8.19 -3.32 2.99
CA TYR A 247 -9.65 -3.25 3.09
C TYR A 247 -10.15 -3.35 4.54
N ASP A 248 -9.55 -4.24 5.34
CA ASP A 248 -9.87 -4.36 6.76
C ASP A 248 -9.51 -3.09 7.54
N MET A 249 -8.43 -2.41 7.18
CA MET A 249 -8.08 -1.10 7.74
C MET A 249 -9.14 -0.04 7.43
N LYS A 250 -9.62 0.05 6.18
CA LYS A 250 -10.75 0.93 5.83
C LYS A 250 -11.97 0.64 6.70
N LYS A 251 -12.35 -0.63 6.87
CA LYS A 251 -13.48 -1.04 7.73
C LYS A 251 -13.29 -0.65 9.20
N GLN A 252 -12.05 -0.58 9.66
CA GLN A 252 -11.70 -0.12 11.01
C GLN A 252 -11.71 1.41 11.15
N GLY A 253 -12.07 2.14 10.09
CA GLY A 253 -12.19 3.59 10.12
C GLY A 253 -10.97 4.35 9.61
N LYS A 254 -9.96 3.66 9.06
CA LYS A 254 -8.76 4.29 8.50
C LYS A 254 -9.08 4.93 7.14
N SER A 255 -8.40 6.03 6.83
CA SER A 255 -8.43 6.69 5.53
C SER A 255 -7.10 6.46 4.82
N ILE A 256 -7.14 6.08 3.56
CA ILE A 256 -5.97 5.53 2.87
C ILE A 256 -5.79 6.23 1.53
N ILE A 257 -4.58 6.73 1.27
CA ILE A 257 -4.13 7.09 -0.08
C ILE A 257 -3.32 5.92 -0.59
N MET A 258 -3.73 5.34 -1.72
CA MET A 258 -3.06 4.23 -2.36
C MET A 258 -2.49 4.67 -3.70
N ILE A 259 -1.18 4.73 -3.80
CA ILE A 259 -0.44 5.09 -5.02
C ILE A 259 0.01 3.79 -5.68
N SER A 260 -0.25 3.62 -6.98
CA SER A 260 0.19 2.44 -7.70
C SER A 260 0.40 2.71 -9.18
N GLU A 261 1.41 2.04 -9.76
CA GLU A 261 1.66 1.96 -11.19
C GLU A 261 0.77 0.89 -11.86
N GLU A 262 0.13 0.02 -11.06
CA GLU A 262 -0.73 -1.08 -11.53
C GLU A 262 -2.21 -0.62 -11.52
N LEU A 263 -2.74 -0.24 -12.68
CA LEU A 263 -4.13 0.23 -12.81
C LEU A 263 -5.18 -0.80 -12.30
N PRO A 264 -5.05 -2.12 -12.56
CA PRO A 264 -5.99 -3.11 -12.03
C PRO A 264 -6.03 -3.14 -10.49
N GLU A 265 -4.91 -2.84 -9.82
CA GLU A 265 -4.84 -2.74 -8.36
C GLU A 265 -5.68 -1.57 -7.84
N LEU A 266 -5.53 -0.40 -8.46
CA LEU A 266 -6.28 0.80 -8.09
C LEU A 266 -7.79 0.60 -8.34
N MET A 267 -8.16 0.10 -9.51
CA MET A 267 -9.55 -0.18 -9.87
C MET A 267 -10.19 -1.21 -8.92
N GLY A 268 -9.40 -2.21 -8.52
CA GLY A 268 -9.87 -3.27 -7.63
C GLY A 268 -10.07 -2.80 -6.19
N MET A 269 -9.30 -1.82 -5.71
CA MET A 269 -9.24 -1.47 -4.29
C MET A 269 -9.85 -0.13 -3.93
N CYS A 270 -9.76 0.89 -4.81
CA CYS A 270 -10.06 2.27 -4.45
C CYS A 270 -11.54 2.63 -4.59
N ASP A 271 -11.99 3.59 -3.79
CA ASP A 271 -13.34 4.18 -3.87
C ASP A 271 -13.41 5.28 -4.92
N ARG A 272 -12.31 6.04 -5.02
CA ARG A 272 -12.13 7.14 -5.96
C ARG A 272 -10.70 7.08 -6.50
N LEU A 273 -10.54 7.41 -7.78
CA LEU A 273 -9.25 7.45 -8.47
C LEU A 273 -8.96 8.86 -8.96
N LEU A 274 -7.77 9.35 -8.68
CA LEU A 274 -7.19 10.51 -9.33
C LEU A 274 -6.12 10.00 -10.30
N ILE A 275 -6.29 10.29 -11.58
CA ILE A 275 -5.29 10.00 -12.60
C ILE A 275 -4.44 11.25 -12.79
N MET A 276 -3.13 11.06 -12.63
CA MET A 276 -2.14 12.13 -12.76
C MET A 276 -1.41 12.06 -14.09
N ARG A 277 -1.16 13.25 -14.65
CA ARG A 277 -0.29 13.46 -15.80
C ARG A 277 0.44 14.80 -15.63
N ASP A 278 1.74 14.79 -15.86
CA ASP A 278 2.60 16.01 -15.83
C ASP A 278 2.42 16.84 -14.53
N GLY A 279 2.33 16.19 -13.38
CA GLY A 279 2.21 16.85 -12.07
C GLY A 279 0.82 17.37 -11.71
N ALA A 280 -0.20 17.14 -12.55
CA ALA A 280 -1.57 17.61 -12.34
C ALA A 280 -2.59 16.47 -12.40
N VAL A 281 -3.82 16.72 -11.90
CA VAL A 281 -4.94 15.79 -12.05
C VAL A 281 -5.45 15.87 -13.48
N SER A 282 -5.39 14.76 -14.21
CA SER A 282 -5.92 14.60 -15.57
C SER A 282 -7.36 14.07 -15.58
N GLY A 283 -7.78 13.37 -14.54
CA GLY A 283 -9.13 12.83 -14.41
C GLY A 283 -9.43 12.34 -13.01
N GLU A 284 -10.72 12.36 -12.65
CA GLU A 284 -11.24 11.85 -11.39
C GLU A 284 -12.38 10.87 -11.67
N PHE A 285 -12.34 9.71 -11.04
CA PHE A 285 -13.26 8.60 -11.29
C PHE A 285 -13.73 7.99 -9.98
N TYR A 286 -14.96 7.50 -9.97
CA TYR A 286 -15.60 6.96 -8.77
C TYR A 286 -15.98 5.49 -8.97
N ARG A 287 -15.73 4.66 -7.95
CA ARG A 287 -16.08 3.24 -7.98
C ARG A 287 -17.56 2.99 -8.22
N LYS A 288 -18.43 3.83 -7.64
CA LYS A 288 -19.89 3.72 -7.79
C LYS A 288 -20.38 3.84 -9.24
N ASP A 289 -19.63 4.52 -10.09
CA ASP A 289 -19.96 4.73 -11.49
C ASP A 289 -19.36 3.65 -12.41
N GLY A 290 -18.52 2.77 -11.84
CA GLY A 290 -17.74 1.78 -12.55
C GLY A 290 -16.48 2.38 -13.16
N TYR A 291 -15.40 1.60 -13.20
CA TYR A 291 -14.14 2.01 -13.82
C TYR A 291 -14.04 1.46 -15.24
N ASN A 292 -13.57 2.27 -16.18
CA ASN A 292 -13.33 1.91 -17.56
C ASN A 292 -11.83 2.03 -17.87
N ASP A 293 -11.17 0.89 -18.10
CA ASP A 293 -9.73 0.80 -18.36
C ASP A 293 -9.28 1.74 -19.47
N ARG A 294 -10.04 1.79 -20.58
CA ARG A 294 -9.68 2.61 -21.73
C ARG A 294 -9.69 4.10 -21.41
N GLU A 295 -10.71 4.56 -20.70
CA GLU A 295 -10.84 5.96 -20.30
C GLU A 295 -9.74 6.36 -19.31
N LEU A 296 -9.40 5.48 -18.36
CA LEU A 296 -8.32 5.70 -17.42
C LEU A 296 -6.97 5.80 -18.14
N ILE A 297 -6.69 4.90 -19.08
CA ILE A 297 -5.44 4.92 -19.88
C ILE A 297 -5.35 6.19 -20.74
N GLU A 298 -6.45 6.61 -21.38
CA GLU A 298 -6.49 7.85 -22.17
C GLU A 298 -6.17 9.09 -21.32
N ARG A 299 -6.43 9.07 -20.00
CA ARG A 299 -6.09 10.15 -19.07
C ARG A 299 -4.64 10.08 -18.55
N MET A 300 -4.00 8.91 -18.64
CA MET A 300 -2.60 8.75 -18.23
C MET A 300 -1.61 9.22 -19.31
N ILE A 301 -2.01 9.15 -20.58
CA ILE A 301 -1.23 9.52 -21.76
C ILE A 301 -1.58 10.94 -22.18
#